data_c2c20bfa18d52bc4075e46557adfdc14
#
_entry.id   c2c20bfa18d52bc4075e46557adfdc14
#
_cell.length_a   1.000
_cell.length_b   1.000
_cell.length_c   1.000
_cell.angle_alpha   90.00
_cell.angle_beta   90.00
_cell.angle_gamma   90.00
#
_symmetry.space_group_name_H-M   'P 1'
#
loop_
_entity.id
_entity.type
_entity.pdbx_description
1 polymer ?
#
loop_
_entity_poly.entity_id
_entity_poly.type
_entity_poly.pdbx_seq_one_letter_code
_entity_poly.pdbx_strand_id
1 'polypeptide(L)'
;MLLAASLAAAAIPPKPAQYFNDDAGVVSAGDARRLNGRLRALDQQYGTQVVIAVSRRLPEGEVLEDFTIRAAQAWGAGRAKEDDGAVLFVFVDDRRTRLEVGYGLEDRLPDAVAKRILQDVMAPHFRRQNYAAGLEAAVEAIVLAVHGQAAAIPAAPVEGTPRRRRGATAPAWPFLFILMLVLLSRFSRAGRRGWTVSRGGWNDSGGGWFGGFGGGSSGGGFSDGGGFSGGGGSFGGGGASGDW
;
A
#
# COMPACT_ATOMS: atom_id res chain seq x y z
N MET A 1 19.06 24.97 -45.13
CA MET A 1 18.34 25.61 -44.03
C MET A 1 17.96 24.49 -43.06
N LEU A 2 18.75 24.32 -41.98
CA LEU A 2 18.44 23.39 -40.88
C LEU A 2 17.46 24.09 -39.94
N LEU A 3 16.20 23.66 -39.89
CA LEU A 3 15.28 24.03 -38.83
C LEU A 3 15.77 23.35 -37.55
N ALA A 4 16.39 24.11 -36.66
CA ALA A 4 16.58 23.69 -35.28
C ALA A 4 15.19 23.70 -34.62
N ALA A 5 14.56 22.54 -34.48
CA ALA A 5 13.40 22.38 -33.62
C ALA A 5 13.90 22.60 -32.18
N SER A 6 13.62 23.77 -31.63
CA SER A 6 13.79 24.01 -30.20
C SER A 6 12.81 23.09 -29.47
N LEU A 7 13.29 22.01 -28.86
CA LEU A 7 12.50 21.28 -27.85
C LEU A 7 12.28 22.24 -26.68
N ALA A 8 11.14 22.92 -26.67
CA ALA A 8 10.72 23.64 -25.49
C ALA A 8 10.40 22.59 -24.42
N ALA A 9 11.06 22.69 -23.26
CA ALA A 9 10.71 21.87 -22.09
C ALA A 9 9.21 22.01 -21.80
N ALA A 10 8.55 20.90 -21.47
CA ALA A 10 7.13 20.95 -21.17
C ALA A 10 6.85 21.86 -19.96
N ALA A 11 5.72 22.56 -20.01
CA ALA A 11 5.32 23.42 -18.91
C ALA A 11 5.10 22.58 -17.63
N ILE A 12 5.69 23.02 -16.54
CA ILE A 12 5.47 22.40 -15.23
C ILE A 12 4.00 22.58 -14.84
N PRO A 13 3.30 21.51 -14.40
CA PRO A 13 1.92 21.63 -13.93
C PRO A 13 1.79 22.66 -12.80
N PRO A 14 0.65 23.36 -12.71
CA PRO A 14 0.43 24.25 -11.59
C PRO A 14 0.54 23.51 -10.27
N LYS A 15 0.93 24.22 -9.22
CA LYS A 15 1.01 23.69 -7.87
C LYS A 15 -0.32 23.03 -7.50
N PRO A 16 -0.32 21.78 -7.02
CA PRO A 16 -1.54 21.06 -6.70
C PRO A 16 -2.30 21.73 -5.55
N ALA A 17 -3.63 21.66 -5.61
CA ALA A 17 -4.49 22.25 -4.59
C ALA A 17 -4.60 21.40 -3.32
N GLN A 18 -4.30 20.10 -3.42
CA GLN A 18 -4.44 19.14 -2.34
C GLN A 18 -3.15 18.31 -2.19
N TYR A 19 -3.04 17.58 -1.08
CA TYR A 19 -1.93 16.66 -0.88
C TYR A 19 -2.01 15.43 -1.79
N PHE A 20 -3.23 15.00 -2.14
CA PHE A 20 -3.48 13.94 -3.09
C PHE A 20 -4.21 14.48 -4.32
N ASN A 21 -3.63 14.29 -5.50
CA ASN A 21 -4.18 14.77 -6.77
C ASN A 21 -4.16 13.62 -7.78
N ASP A 22 -5.32 13.31 -8.36
CA ASP A 22 -5.50 12.22 -9.33
C ASP A 22 -6.12 12.74 -10.62
N ASP A 23 -5.28 13.20 -11.54
CA ASP A 23 -5.69 13.65 -12.88
C ASP A 23 -5.92 12.45 -13.83
N ALA A 24 -5.42 11.26 -13.47
CA ALA A 24 -5.64 10.04 -14.25
C ALA A 24 -7.03 9.42 -14.00
N GLY A 25 -7.64 9.71 -12.85
CA GLY A 25 -8.96 9.21 -12.47
C GLY A 25 -8.96 7.71 -12.16
N VAL A 26 -7.86 7.19 -11.60
CA VAL A 26 -7.70 5.75 -11.29
C VAL A 26 -8.04 5.39 -9.85
N VAL A 27 -8.28 6.40 -9.01
CA VAL A 27 -8.64 6.24 -7.60
C VAL A 27 -10.07 6.71 -7.36
N SER A 28 -10.85 5.96 -6.59
CA SER A 28 -12.22 6.39 -6.26
C SER A 28 -12.22 7.69 -5.45
N ALA A 29 -13.27 8.51 -5.58
CA ALA A 29 -13.39 9.74 -4.81
C ALA A 29 -13.36 9.51 -3.28
N GLY A 30 -13.82 8.34 -2.81
CA GLY A 30 -13.74 7.94 -1.40
C GLY A 30 -12.31 7.70 -0.94
N ASP A 31 -11.54 6.95 -1.73
CA ASP A 31 -10.14 6.65 -1.45
C ASP A 31 -9.27 7.92 -1.56
N ALA A 32 -9.53 8.75 -2.57
CA ALA A 32 -8.84 10.03 -2.73
C ALA A 32 -9.00 10.93 -1.50
N ARG A 33 -10.23 11.03 -0.96
CA ARG A 33 -10.46 11.79 0.29
C ARG A 33 -9.72 11.19 1.49
N ARG A 34 -9.69 9.85 1.60
CA ARG A 34 -8.94 9.18 2.70
C ARG A 34 -7.44 9.45 2.60
N LEU A 35 -6.87 9.28 1.40
CA LEU A 35 -5.46 9.56 1.15
C LEU A 35 -5.11 11.02 1.46
N ASN A 36 -5.90 11.96 0.95
CA ASN A 36 -5.71 13.38 1.22
C ASN A 36 -5.78 13.70 2.72
N GLY A 37 -6.75 13.12 3.44
CA GLY A 37 -6.88 13.27 4.90
C GLY A 37 -5.67 12.74 5.66
N ARG A 38 -5.13 11.58 5.27
CA ARG A 38 -3.92 11.00 5.90
C ARG A 38 -2.67 11.84 5.65
N LEU A 39 -2.47 12.30 4.42
CA LEU A 39 -1.33 13.15 4.05
C LEU A 39 -1.38 14.50 4.77
N ARG A 40 -2.56 15.10 4.90
CA ARG A 40 -2.79 16.32 5.67
C ARG A 40 -2.52 16.10 7.16
N ALA A 41 -2.96 14.98 7.72
CA ALA A 41 -2.69 14.65 9.12
C ALA A 41 -1.18 14.49 9.38
N LEU A 42 -0.42 13.94 8.43
CA LEU A 42 1.03 13.83 8.50
C LEU A 42 1.68 15.22 8.59
N ASP A 43 1.27 16.17 7.73
CA ASP A 43 1.77 17.54 7.78
C ASP A 43 1.40 18.23 9.11
N GLN A 44 0.13 18.14 9.53
CA GLN A 44 -0.32 18.78 10.78
C GLN A 44 0.36 18.22 12.03
N GLN A 45 0.64 16.93 12.06
CA GLN A 45 1.18 16.25 13.23
C GLN A 45 2.71 16.34 13.31
N TYR A 46 3.39 16.31 12.15
CA TYR A 46 4.84 16.18 12.09
C TYR A 46 5.53 17.27 11.27
N GLY A 47 4.77 18.12 10.60
CA GLY A 47 5.28 19.14 9.70
C GLY A 47 5.79 18.61 8.37
N THR A 48 5.82 17.27 8.18
CA THR A 48 6.31 16.64 6.96
C THR A 48 5.24 16.70 5.85
N GLN A 49 5.54 17.39 4.77
CA GLN A 49 4.61 17.53 3.63
C GLN A 49 4.88 16.48 2.57
N VAL A 50 3.94 15.55 2.42
CA VAL A 50 3.97 14.56 1.35
C VAL A 50 2.85 14.85 0.37
N VAL A 51 3.21 15.03 -0.91
CA VAL A 51 2.27 15.29 -2.01
C VAL A 51 2.29 14.09 -2.96
N ILE A 52 1.12 13.70 -3.44
CA ILE A 52 0.99 12.64 -4.45
C ILE A 52 0.29 13.23 -5.68
N ALA A 53 0.92 13.06 -6.84
CA ALA A 53 0.39 13.44 -8.13
C ALA A 53 0.29 12.21 -9.04
N VAL A 54 -0.92 11.85 -9.42
CA VAL A 54 -1.21 10.74 -10.32
C VAL A 54 -1.67 11.31 -11.66
N SER A 55 -0.87 11.12 -12.69
CA SER A 55 -1.14 11.59 -14.06
C SER A 55 -1.19 10.42 -15.02
N ARG A 56 -1.80 10.61 -16.20
CA ARG A 56 -1.84 9.53 -17.19
C ARG A 56 -0.47 9.26 -17.76
N ARG A 57 0.23 10.28 -18.23
CA ARG A 57 1.52 10.16 -18.91
C ARG A 57 2.49 11.25 -18.50
N LEU A 58 3.75 10.92 -18.60
CA LEU A 58 4.81 11.93 -18.60
C LEU A 58 4.68 12.77 -19.88
N PRO A 59 4.87 14.10 -19.81
CA PRO A 59 4.83 14.94 -21.02
C PRO A 59 5.86 14.46 -22.06
N GLU A 60 5.47 14.54 -23.34
CA GLU A 60 6.32 14.08 -24.44
C GLU A 60 7.67 14.82 -24.48
N GLY A 61 8.73 14.07 -24.69
CA GLY A 61 10.08 14.60 -24.74
C GLY A 61 10.76 14.87 -23.40
N GLU A 62 10.04 14.68 -22.29
CA GLU A 62 10.61 14.87 -20.96
C GLU A 62 11.29 13.60 -20.42
N VAL A 63 12.37 13.80 -19.68
CA VAL A 63 13.02 12.77 -18.85
C VAL A 63 12.34 12.76 -17.49
N LEU A 64 12.01 11.58 -16.96
CA LEU A 64 11.25 11.43 -15.72
C LEU A 64 11.88 12.23 -14.58
N GLU A 65 13.14 12.01 -14.33
CA GLU A 65 13.88 12.62 -13.22
C GLU A 65 13.96 14.14 -13.35
N ASP A 66 14.24 14.64 -14.57
CA ASP A 66 14.34 16.08 -14.82
C ASP A 66 12.98 16.78 -14.68
N PHE A 67 11.92 16.13 -15.14
CA PHE A 67 10.58 16.69 -15.03
C PHE A 67 10.11 16.73 -13.57
N THR A 68 10.28 15.62 -12.84
CA THR A 68 9.76 15.49 -11.48
C THR A 68 10.50 16.37 -10.49
N ILE A 69 11.83 16.51 -10.61
CA ILE A 69 12.60 17.41 -9.75
C ILE A 69 12.19 18.88 -9.98
N ARG A 70 12.03 19.31 -11.25
CA ARG A 70 11.56 20.68 -11.56
C ARG A 70 10.15 20.93 -11.02
N ALA A 71 9.26 19.94 -11.13
CA ALA A 71 7.91 20.04 -10.62
C ALA A 71 7.90 20.09 -9.07
N ALA A 72 8.65 19.21 -8.40
CA ALA A 72 8.76 19.20 -6.95
C ALA A 72 9.32 20.52 -6.40
N GLN A 73 10.35 21.08 -7.04
CA GLN A 73 10.92 22.37 -6.71
C GLN A 73 9.91 23.50 -6.90
N ALA A 74 9.19 23.53 -8.03
CA ALA A 74 8.18 24.55 -8.31
C ALA A 74 7.00 24.50 -7.35
N TRP A 75 6.61 23.32 -6.89
CA TRP A 75 5.54 23.12 -5.91
C TRP A 75 5.98 23.46 -4.49
N GLY A 76 7.27 23.34 -4.18
CA GLY A 76 7.85 23.72 -2.91
C GLY A 76 7.25 22.92 -1.75
N ALA A 77 7.06 21.60 -1.89
CA ALA A 77 6.60 20.75 -0.79
C ALA A 77 7.64 20.74 0.35
N GLY A 78 7.18 20.76 1.58
CA GLY A 78 8.05 20.88 2.76
C GLY A 78 8.25 22.30 3.23
N ARG A 79 8.76 22.44 4.46
CA ARG A 79 9.07 23.73 5.07
C ARG A 79 10.42 24.24 4.55
N ALA A 80 10.48 25.54 4.23
CA ALA A 80 11.67 26.16 3.60
C ALA A 80 12.98 26.07 4.40
N LYS A 81 12.92 25.83 5.71
CA LYS A 81 14.11 25.71 6.56
C LYS A 81 14.50 24.26 6.83
N GLU A 82 13.51 23.42 6.87
CA GLU A 82 13.64 22.00 7.23
C GLU A 82 13.78 21.11 6.01
N ASP A 83 13.36 21.58 4.81
CA ASP A 83 13.34 20.81 3.54
C ASP A 83 12.71 19.42 3.68
N ASP A 84 11.66 19.31 4.52
CA ASP A 84 11.04 18.07 4.97
C ASP A 84 9.84 17.66 4.11
N GLY A 85 9.94 17.89 2.82
CA GLY A 85 8.96 17.54 1.83
C GLY A 85 9.29 16.27 1.05
N ALA A 86 8.24 15.59 0.55
CA ALA A 86 8.39 14.54 -0.43
C ALA A 86 7.26 14.62 -1.47
N VAL A 87 7.55 14.27 -2.72
CA VAL A 87 6.55 14.26 -3.80
C VAL A 87 6.61 12.93 -4.54
N LEU A 88 5.49 12.21 -4.52
CA LEU A 88 5.31 10.97 -5.26
C LEU A 88 4.59 11.25 -6.58
N PHE A 89 5.28 11.05 -7.68
CA PHE A 89 4.72 11.10 -9.04
C PHE A 89 4.39 9.70 -9.53
N VAL A 90 3.22 9.56 -10.16
CA VAL A 90 2.75 8.32 -10.77
C VAL A 90 2.27 8.61 -12.18
N PHE A 91 2.84 7.97 -13.18
CA PHE A 91 2.43 8.05 -14.59
C PHE A 91 1.86 6.71 -15.01
N VAL A 92 0.52 6.63 -15.02
CA VAL A 92 -0.23 5.36 -15.05
C VAL A 92 -0.01 4.60 -16.36
N ASP A 93 -0.16 5.28 -17.49
CA ASP A 93 -0.06 4.66 -18.82
C ASP A 93 1.41 4.29 -19.16
N ASP A 94 2.38 5.05 -18.62
CA ASP A 94 3.81 4.79 -18.80
C ASP A 94 4.33 3.74 -17.80
N ARG A 95 3.54 3.41 -16.78
CA ARG A 95 3.89 2.52 -15.66
C ARG A 95 5.17 2.96 -14.95
N ARG A 96 5.33 4.25 -14.76
CA ARG A 96 6.52 4.84 -14.13
C ARG A 96 6.13 5.62 -12.89
N THR A 97 6.99 5.53 -11.90
CA THR A 97 6.86 6.28 -10.66
C THR A 97 8.17 6.95 -10.29
N ARG A 98 8.08 8.05 -9.59
CA ARG A 98 9.23 8.72 -9.01
C ARG A 98 8.84 9.30 -7.65
N LEU A 99 9.66 9.05 -6.64
CA LEU A 99 9.54 9.69 -5.33
C LEU A 99 10.71 10.66 -5.19
N GLU A 100 10.41 11.95 -5.20
CA GLU A 100 11.36 13.01 -4.90
C GLU A 100 11.36 13.26 -3.40
N VAL A 101 12.56 13.39 -2.81
CA VAL A 101 12.75 13.56 -1.38
C VAL A 101 13.51 14.86 -1.13
N GLY A 102 12.99 15.69 -0.24
CA GLY A 102 13.65 16.91 0.20
C GLY A 102 14.85 16.61 1.10
N TYR A 103 15.83 17.51 1.11
CA TYR A 103 17.10 17.34 1.85
C TYR A 103 16.90 16.97 3.33
N GLY A 104 15.93 17.54 3.99
CA GLY A 104 15.66 17.28 5.41
C GLY A 104 15.06 15.91 5.72
N LEU A 105 14.67 15.16 4.67
CA LEU A 105 14.17 13.79 4.83
C LEU A 105 15.18 12.71 4.42
N GLU A 106 16.31 13.06 3.77
CA GLU A 106 17.23 12.08 3.20
C GLU A 106 17.77 11.09 4.26
N ASP A 107 17.99 11.53 5.48
CA ASP A 107 18.43 10.67 6.59
C ASP A 107 17.39 9.62 6.98
N ARG A 108 16.10 9.93 6.83
CA ARG A 108 14.98 9.06 7.25
C ARG A 108 14.39 8.29 6.07
N LEU A 109 14.44 8.89 4.88
CA LEU A 109 13.92 8.37 3.63
C LEU A 109 15.01 8.40 2.55
N PRO A 110 16.15 7.71 2.74
CA PRO A 110 17.21 7.62 1.73
C PRO A 110 16.73 6.87 0.48
N ASP A 111 17.43 7.02 -0.64
CA ASP A 111 17.10 6.44 -1.94
C ASP A 111 16.78 4.94 -1.88
N ALA A 112 17.52 4.19 -1.05
CA ALA A 112 17.31 2.76 -0.89
C ALA A 112 15.94 2.44 -0.24
N VAL A 113 15.48 3.28 0.70
CA VAL A 113 14.15 3.16 1.32
C VAL A 113 13.08 3.61 0.35
N ALA A 114 13.28 4.74 -0.35
CA ALA A 114 12.39 5.22 -1.40
C ALA A 114 12.18 4.14 -2.48
N LYS A 115 13.27 3.53 -2.95
CA LYS A 115 13.20 2.43 -3.93
C LYS A 115 12.40 1.23 -3.41
N ARG A 116 12.62 0.84 -2.16
CA ARG A 116 11.85 -0.26 -1.52
C ARG A 116 10.36 0.07 -1.49
N ILE A 117 9.99 1.29 -1.13
CA ILE A 117 8.58 1.72 -1.12
C ILE A 117 7.96 1.58 -2.50
N LEU A 118 8.63 2.06 -3.53
CA LEU A 118 8.11 2.00 -4.90
C LEU A 118 8.02 0.56 -5.43
N GLN A 119 9.08 -0.24 -5.27
CA GLN A 119 9.19 -1.54 -5.91
C GLN A 119 8.60 -2.70 -5.11
N ASP A 120 8.79 -2.70 -3.78
CA ASP A 120 8.42 -3.83 -2.94
C ASP A 120 7.04 -3.63 -2.30
N VAL A 121 6.65 -2.38 -2.02
CA VAL A 121 5.38 -2.07 -1.35
C VAL A 121 4.31 -1.71 -2.38
N MET A 122 4.57 -0.72 -3.25
CA MET A 122 3.57 -0.14 -4.14
C MET A 122 3.36 -0.97 -5.42
N ALA A 123 4.43 -1.32 -6.14
CA ALA A 123 4.38 -1.97 -7.44
C ALA A 123 3.58 -3.29 -7.47
N PRO A 124 3.59 -4.17 -6.45
CA PRO A 124 2.76 -5.38 -6.45
C PRO A 124 1.25 -5.11 -6.53
N HIS A 125 0.79 -4.02 -5.96
CA HIS A 125 -0.61 -3.57 -6.05
C HIS A 125 -0.90 -3.00 -7.44
N PHE A 126 0.00 -2.18 -7.98
CA PHE A 126 -0.15 -1.54 -9.28
C PHE A 126 -0.18 -2.55 -10.44
N ARG A 127 0.63 -3.61 -10.38
CA ARG A 127 0.56 -4.74 -11.33
C ARG A 127 -0.81 -5.40 -11.39
N ARG A 128 -1.58 -5.32 -10.31
CA ARG A 128 -2.96 -5.81 -10.19
C ARG A 128 -4.01 -4.73 -10.44
N GLN A 129 -3.58 -3.55 -10.90
CA GLN A 129 -4.42 -2.37 -11.11
C GLN A 129 -5.13 -1.87 -9.83
N ASN A 130 -4.65 -2.25 -8.66
CA ASN A 130 -5.17 -1.80 -7.38
C ASN A 130 -4.41 -0.55 -6.90
N TYR A 131 -4.63 0.57 -7.60
CA TYR A 131 -3.89 1.81 -7.38
C TYR A 131 -4.13 2.39 -5.99
N ALA A 132 -5.38 2.40 -5.53
CA ALA A 132 -5.71 2.93 -4.20
C ALA A 132 -4.95 2.20 -3.08
N ALA A 133 -4.96 0.86 -3.08
CA ALA A 133 -4.25 0.08 -2.06
C ALA A 133 -2.72 0.26 -2.16
N GLY A 134 -2.18 0.38 -3.37
CA GLY A 134 -0.75 0.63 -3.57
C GLY A 134 -0.32 2.00 -3.01
N LEU A 135 -1.13 3.03 -3.24
CA LEU A 135 -0.88 4.37 -2.72
C LEU A 135 -1.05 4.44 -1.20
N GLU A 136 -2.07 3.78 -0.64
CA GLU A 136 -2.24 3.67 0.81
C GLU A 136 -1.04 2.99 1.48
N ALA A 137 -0.57 1.88 0.89
CA ALA A 137 0.61 1.16 1.39
C ALA A 137 1.89 2.01 1.28
N ALA A 138 2.06 2.76 0.19
CA ALA A 138 3.19 3.67 0.02
C ALA A 138 3.16 4.80 1.06
N VAL A 139 2.01 5.42 1.31
CA VAL A 139 1.84 6.45 2.35
C VAL A 139 2.20 5.90 3.73
N GLU A 140 1.73 4.70 4.06
CA GLU A 140 2.07 4.04 5.34
C GLU A 140 3.58 3.82 5.48
N ALA A 141 4.21 3.32 4.42
CA ALA A 141 5.65 3.09 4.41
C ALA A 141 6.47 4.39 4.51
N ILE A 142 6.02 5.48 3.87
CA ILE A 142 6.64 6.80 4.02
C ILE A 142 6.50 7.28 5.47
N VAL A 143 5.33 7.15 6.08
CA VAL A 143 5.11 7.48 7.49
C VAL A 143 6.07 6.72 8.40
N LEU A 144 6.21 5.40 8.21
CA LEU A 144 7.16 4.59 8.97
C LEU A 144 8.61 5.07 8.80
N ALA A 145 9.02 5.40 7.57
CA ALA A 145 10.36 5.91 7.29
C ALA A 145 10.62 7.24 8.00
N VAL A 146 9.69 8.19 7.87
CA VAL A 146 9.79 9.51 8.52
C VAL A 146 9.90 9.41 10.03
N HIS A 147 9.29 8.38 10.64
CA HIS A 147 9.40 8.08 12.07
C HIS A 147 10.65 7.29 12.47
N GLY A 148 11.59 7.07 11.56
CA GLY A 148 12.79 6.28 11.83
C GLY A 148 12.53 4.78 11.95
N GLN A 149 11.38 4.31 11.49
CA GLN A 149 10.98 2.90 11.50
C GLN A 149 11.12 2.23 10.11
N ALA A 150 12.04 2.70 9.29
CA ALA A 150 12.26 2.19 7.94
C ALA A 150 12.53 0.67 7.88
N ALA A 151 13.05 0.08 8.96
CA ALA A 151 13.25 -1.36 9.07
C ALA A 151 11.93 -2.16 9.10
N ALA A 152 10.81 -1.54 9.49
CA ALA A 152 9.49 -2.16 9.52
C ALA A 152 8.81 -2.19 8.14
N ILE A 153 9.33 -1.47 7.14
CA ILE A 153 8.80 -1.47 5.78
C ILE A 153 8.99 -2.86 5.18
N PRO A 154 7.93 -3.53 4.70
CA PRO A 154 8.05 -4.84 4.09
C PRO A 154 9.04 -4.82 2.91
N ALA A 155 9.99 -5.75 2.89
CA ALA A 155 10.73 -6.05 1.68
C ALA A 155 9.89 -6.96 0.79
N ALA A 156 10.05 -6.87 -0.54
CA ALA A 156 9.43 -7.82 -1.45
C ALA A 156 9.76 -9.23 -1.00
N PRO A 157 8.81 -10.18 -1.10
CA PRO A 157 9.15 -11.58 -0.98
C PRO A 157 10.24 -11.86 -2.02
N VAL A 158 11.41 -12.31 -1.58
CA VAL A 158 12.49 -12.71 -2.49
C VAL A 158 11.91 -13.83 -3.36
N GLU A 159 11.50 -13.49 -4.59
CA GLU A 159 11.11 -14.49 -5.59
C GLU A 159 12.36 -15.32 -5.88
N GLY A 160 12.44 -16.50 -5.28
CA GLY A 160 13.57 -17.40 -5.55
C GLY A 160 14.06 -18.26 -4.40
N THR A 161 13.68 -18.03 -3.18
CA THR A 161 13.82 -19.08 -2.18
C THR A 161 12.52 -19.87 -2.11
N PRO A 162 12.48 -21.11 -2.63
CA PRO A 162 11.36 -21.97 -2.27
C PRO A 162 11.37 -21.98 -0.74
N ARG A 163 10.38 -21.33 -0.12
CA ARG A 163 10.10 -21.49 1.30
C ARG A 163 10.07 -23.01 1.49
N ARG A 164 11.20 -23.55 1.93
CA ARG A 164 11.27 -24.93 2.40
C ARG A 164 10.18 -24.96 3.44
N ARG A 165 9.00 -25.44 3.05
CA ARG A 165 7.95 -25.81 3.99
C ARG A 165 8.71 -26.70 4.96
N ARG A 166 9.12 -26.15 6.10
CA ARG A 166 9.47 -26.95 7.26
C ARG A 166 8.29 -27.88 7.35
N GLY A 167 8.55 -29.15 7.05
CA GLY A 167 7.52 -30.14 6.93
C GLY A 167 6.55 -29.93 8.07
N ALA A 168 5.33 -29.57 7.75
CA ALA A 168 4.25 -29.91 8.61
C ALA A 168 4.40 -31.41 8.73
N THR A 169 4.96 -31.88 9.83
CA THR A 169 4.83 -33.24 10.24
C THR A 169 3.33 -33.48 10.22
N ALA A 170 2.86 -34.14 9.14
CA ALA A 170 1.47 -34.52 9.05
C ALA A 170 1.14 -35.14 10.39
N PRO A 171 0.16 -34.64 11.12
CA PRO A 171 -0.10 -35.16 12.45
C PRO A 171 -0.35 -36.65 12.28
N ALA A 172 0.43 -37.46 12.96
CA ALA A 172 0.39 -38.96 12.82
C ALA A 172 -0.96 -39.53 13.28
N TRP A 173 -1.83 -38.71 13.88
CA TRP A 173 -3.12 -39.15 14.39
C TRP A 173 -4.09 -39.73 13.34
N PRO A 174 -4.16 -39.31 12.05
CA PRO A 174 -5.00 -40.00 11.09
C PRO A 174 -4.50 -41.41 10.79
N PHE A 175 -3.17 -41.61 10.77
CA PHE A 175 -2.60 -42.96 10.60
C PHE A 175 -2.86 -43.85 11.81
N LEU A 176 -2.77 -43.27 13.03
CA LEU A 176 -3.11 -44.02 14.26
C LEU A 176 -4.61 -44.31 14.31
N PHE A 177 -5.47 -43.41 13.83
CA PHE A 177 -6.91 -43.64 13.76
C PHE A 177 -7.26 -44.76 12.76
N ILE A 178 -6.65 -44.76 11.57
CA ILE A 178 -6.82 -45.83 10.58
C ILE A 178 -6.28 -47.15 11.12
N LEU A 179 -5.12 -47.17 11.76
CA LEU A 179 -4.54 -48.37 12.38
C LEU A 179 -5.47 -48.90 13.48
N MET A 180 -6.04 -48.04 14.30
CA MET A 180 -7.01 -48.39 15.34
C MET A 180 -8.29 -48.99 14.73
N LEU A 181 -8.83 -48.40 13.64
CA LEU A 181 -9.98 -48.94 12.92
C LEU A 181 -9.71 -50.34 12.33
N VAL A 182 -8.51 -50.57 11.79
CA VAL A 182 -8.07 -51.88 11.26
C VAL A 182 -7.95 -52.88 12.38
N LEU A 183 -7.42 -52.52 13.53
CA LEU A 183 -7.31 -53.39 14.70
C LEU A 183 -8.70 -53.72 15.27
N LEU A 184 -9.60 -52.75 15.40
CA LEU A 184 -10.98 -52.95 15.85
C LEU A 184 -11.77 -53.85 14.89
N SER A 185 -11.54 -53.75 13.57
CA SER A 185 -12.18 -54.60 12.57
C SER A 185 -11.72 -56.08 12.66
N ARG A 186 -10.55 -56.33 13.22
CA ARG A 186 -10.07 -57.67 13.49
C ARG A 186 -10.66 -58.30 14.75
N PHE A 187 -11.02 -57.48 15.75
CA PHE A 187 -11.64 -57.95 16.99
C PHE A 187 -13.16 -58.13 16.90
N SER A 188 -13.83 -57.56 15.91
CA SER A 188 -15.30 -57.67 15.74
C SER A 188 -15.76 -58.95 15.04
N ARG A 189 -14.87 -59.96 14.85
CA ARG A 189 -15.25 -61.27 14.31
C ARG A 189 -15.56 -62.33 15.38
N ALA A 190 -15.63 -61.96 16.65
CA ALA A 190 -16.05 -62.86 17.71
C ALA A 190 -17.25 -62.30 18.45
N GLY A 191 -18.45 -62.74 18.12
CA GLY A 191 -19.62 -62.46 18.95
C GLY A 191 -20.89 -62.05 18.18
N ARG A 192 -21.41 -62.94 17.35
CA ARG A 192 -22.86 -62.85 17.02
C ARG A 192 -23.62 -63.26 18.25
N ARG A 193 -24.33 -62.28 18.86
CA ARG A 193 -25.58 -62.51 19.54
C ARG A 193 -26.37 -61.21 19.48
N GLY A 194 -27.55 -61.32 18.88
CA GLY A 194 -28.45 -60.23 18.67
C GLY A 194 -29.12 -59.70 19.95
N TRP A 195 -29.50 -58.50 19.90
CA TRP A 195 -30.63 -57.95 20.66
C TRP A 195 -31.32 -56.84 19.88
N THR A 196 -32.60 -57.05 19.73
CA THR A 196 -33.57 -56.20 19.11
C THR A 196 -34.10 -55.18 20.14
N VAL A 197 -34.80 -54.13 19.59
CA VAL A 197 -35.76 -53.25 20.28
C VAL A 197 -35.10 -52.03 20.90
N SER A 198 -35.53 -50.80 20.70
CA SER A 198 -36.85 -50.19 20.45
C SER A 198 -36.66 -48.72 20.16
N ARG A 199 -37.28 -48.23 19.17
CA ARG A 199 -38.06 -47.06 18.96
C ARG A 199 -38.24 -46.14 20.18
N GLY A 200 -37.88 -44.89 20.01
CA GLY A 200 -38.17 -43.77 20.92
C GLY A 200 -37.52 -42.52 20.41
N GLY A 201 -38.29 -41.73 19.73
CA GLY A 201 -38.06 -40.38 19.36
C GLY A 201 -38.23 -39.45 20.56
N TRP A 202 -37.71 -38.30 20.43
CA TRP A 202 -38.18 -37.02 21.00
C TRP A 202 -37.24 -35.93 20.46
N ASN A 203 -37.82 -35.08 19.70
CA ASN A 203 -37.83 -33.65 19.62
C ASN A 203 -37.00 -32.92 20.72
N ASP A 204 -36.25 -31.95 20.39
CA ASP A 204 -36.64 -30.53 20.44
C ASP A 204 -35.49 -29.61 20.66
N SER A 205 -35.57 -28.48 19.99
CA SER A 205 -35.23 -27.12 20.43
C SER A 205 -33.77 -26.71 20.63
N GLY A 206 -33.24 -25.93 19.72
CA GLY A 206 -33.31 -24.48 19.93
C GLY A 206 -31.98 -23.93 20.48
N GLY A 207 -31.40 -22.98 19.80
CA GLY A 207 -30.41 -22.12 20.39
C GLY A 207 -29.50 -21.48 19.37
N GLY A 208 -30.03 -20.57 18.54
CA GLY A 208 -29.23 -19.65 17.77
C GLY A 208 -28.59 -18.63 18.69
N TRP A 209 -27.30 -18.44 18.51
CA TRP A 209 -26.59 -17.29 19.03
C TRP A 209 -25.97 -16.51 17.86
N PHE A 210 -26.78 -15.62 17.31
CA PHE A 210 -26.31 -14.52 16.51
C PHE A 210 -26.02 -13.34 17.44
N GLY A 211 -24.76 -13.16 17.81
CA GLY A 211 -24.27 -11.92 18.43
C GLY A 211 -23.99 -10.91 17.34
N GLY A 212 -24.96 -10.02 17.06
CA GLY A 212 -24.76 -8.87 16.21
C GLY A 212 -23.89 -7.84 16.90
N PHE A 213 -22.72 -7.57 16.34
CA PHE A 213 -21.98 -6.36 16.68
C PHE A 213 -22.43 -5.24 15.76
N GLY A 214 -23.32 -4.41 16.27
CA GLY A 214 -23.64 -3.12 15.69
C GLY A 214 -22.46 -2.18 15.83
N GLY A 215 -21.73 -1.94 14.76
CA GLY A 215 -20.72 -0.90 14.65
C GLY A 215 -21.40 0.45 14.47
N GLY A 216 -21.43 1.28 15.50
CA GLY A 216 -21.81 2.66 15.40
C GLY A 216 -20.82 3.44 14.54
N SER A 217 -21.25 3.90 13.37
CA SER A 217 -20.55 4.89 12.57
C SER A 217 -20.81 6.27 13.16
N SER A 218 -19.89 6.75 13.97
CA SER A 218 -19.83 8.18 14.26
C SER A 218 -19.23 8.90 13.08
N GLY A 219 -20.05 9.47 12.23
CA GLY A 219 -19.68 10.40 11.17
C GLY A 219 -19.15 11.69 11.78
N GLY A 220 -17.84 11.79 11.99
CA GLY A 220 -17.16 13.05 12.18
C GLY A 220 -17.04 13.75 10.83
N GLY A 221 -17.88 14.73 10.59
CA GLY A 221 -17.76 15.63 9.44
C GLY A 221 -16.49 16.46 9.59
N PHE A 222 -15.44 16.06 8.88
CA PHE A 222 -14.28 16.92 8.70
C PHE A 222 -14.62 17.95 7.63
N SER A 223 -14.68 19.21 8.02
CA SER A 223 -14.78 20.32 7.09
C SER A 223 -13.54 20.33 6.19
N ASP A 224 -13.76 20.12 4.91
CA ASP A 224 -12.75 20.09 3.84
C ASP A 224 -12.27 21.53 3.51
N GLY A 225 -11.53 22.14 4.42
CA GLY A 225 -11.14 23.56 4.36
C GLY A 225 -9.64 23.86 4.37
N GLY A 226 -8.75 22.90 4.11
CA GLY A 226 -7.31 23.13 4.09
C GLY A 226 -6.65 22.52 2.88
N GLY A 227 -6.45 23.29 1.82
CA GLY A 227 -5.66 22.90 0.65
C GLY A 227 -4.16 22.78 0.98
N PHE A 228 -3.41 22.12 0.14
CA PHE A 228 -1.95 22.09 0.18
C PHE A 228 -1.39 23.51 -0.12
N SER A 229 -0.56 24.00 0.78
CA SER A 229 0.25 25.20 0.55
C SER A 229 1.70 24.83 0.80
N GLY A 230 2.50 24.59 -0.25
CA GLY A 230 3.91 24.30 -0.10
C GLY A 230 4.62 25.36 0.71
N GLY A 231 5.42 24.94 1.67
CA GLY A 231 6.19 25.79 2.58
C GLY A 231 7.53 26.29 2.02
N GLY A 232 7.88 25.94 0.76
CA GLY A 232 9.11 26.37 0.08
C GLY A 232 10.31 25.44 0.30
N GLY A 233 10.08 24.16 0.58
CA GLY A 233 11.14 23.16 0.71
C GLY A 233 11.95 22.96 -0.58
N SER A 234 13.21 22.59 -0.43
CA SER A 234 14.17 22.38 -1.52
C SER A 234 14.39 20.89 -1.77
N PHE A 235 14.62 20.55 -3.05
CA PHE A 235 14.87 19.19 -3.50
C PHE A 235 16.21 19.12 -4.23
N GLY A 236 17.04 18.14 -3.90
CA GLY A 236 18.37 17.93 -4.48
C GLY A 236 18.48 16.79 -5.48
N GLY A 237 17.34 16.19 -5.84
CA GLY A 237 17.33 15.01 -6.69
C GLY A 237 17.50 13.69 -5.92
N GLY A 238 17.49 13.73 -4.59
CA GLY A 238 17.33 12.53 -3.74
C GLY A 238 15.98 11.86 -4.00
N GLY A 239 15.92 10.53 -3.84
CA GLY A 239 14.72 9.75 -4.08
C GLY A 239 14.94 8.55 -4.99
N ALA A 240 13.87 7.98 -5.54
CA ALA A 240 13.97 6.80 -6.38
C ALA A 240 12.94 6.79 -7.50
N SER A 241 13.32 6.17 -8.63
CA SER A 241 12.41 5.81 -9.71
C SER A 241 11.99 4.34 -9.60
N GLY A 242 10.78 4.04 -10.07
CA GLY A 242 10.24 2.68 -10.13
C GLY A 242 9.33 2.48 -11.33
N ASP A 243 9.13 1.21 -11.68
CA ASP A 243 8.22 0.74 -12.72
C ASP A 243 7.43 -0.47 -12.19
N TRP A 244 6.30 -0.82 -12.90
CA TRP A 244 5.46 -1.97 -12.50
C TRP A 244 4.81 -2.70 -13.65
#